data_76ba289036ab381132dc54332023c8d7
#
_entry.id   76ba289036ab381132dc54332023c8d7
#
_cell.length_a   1.000
_cell.length_b   1.000
_cell.length_c   1.000
_cell.angle_alpha   90.00
_cell.angle_beta   90.00
_cell.angle_gamma   90.00
#
_symmetry.space_group_name_H-M   'P 1'
#
loop_
_entity.id
_entity.type
_entity.pdbx_description
1 polymer ?
#
loop_
_entity_poly.entity_id
_entity_poly.type
_entity_poly.pdbx_seq_one_letter_code
_entity_poly.pdbx_strand_id
1 'polypeptide(L)'
;MKRRELGKALCLLLTMLLLLAGGLISYENAFMEKRPEYDRMCDAARRMEACMAEIKAERLRRGLPVDETEDIFSTGLLGTGHTAITTTLGNLEAKRTSCQRDMGALVLRLLLEAGVKAGDRVGICASGSFPALNIALFCALDALEAQPAAIISIGASTYGANLPEFTAPEMLYHLYEKGLVSTAPLYATLGGDGDMGQNMGAAFFEEEQAVLEQTLTRLETAGIPLVCIPDRQENLVWREQVYGDIDCFVSIGGQSMAMGAHEEGYALGQGVLRRQRVKNDESFLLGHYLNLDVPVIVLLNVRTLCAEYGLPFDPIALAPIGENALYYKKTCPKVPVLLALGLGAGMLLLYRRWFVWKGRNQE
;
A
#
# COMPACT_ATOMS: atom_id res chain seq x y z
N MET A 1 44.56 -1.17 44.45
CA MET A 1 43.74 -0.51 43.41
C MET A 1 43.62 -1.35 42.12
N LYS A 2 44.70 -1.79 41.46
CA LYS A 2 44.67 -2.52 40.16
C LYS A 2 43.83 -3.83 40.15
N ARG A 3 43.90 -4.71 41.17
CA ARG A 3 43.13 -5.98 41.24
C ARG A 3 41.61 -5.78 41.34
N ARG A 4 41.13 -4.68 41.95
CA ARG A 4 39.73 -4.33 42.07
C ARG A 4 39.13 -3.93 40.73
N GLU A 5 39.81 -3.08 40.01
CA GLU A 5 39.37 -2.62 38.69
C GLU A 5 39.41 -3.75 37.68
N LEU A 6 40.40 -4.65 37.74
CA LEU A 6 40.48 -5.83 36.92
C LEU A 6 39.28 -6.79 37.15
N GLY A 7 38.90 -7.04 38.41
CA GLY A 7 37.75 -7.88 38.77
C GLY A 7 36.41 -7.31 38.29
N LYS A 8 36.24 -5.98 38.42
CA LYS A 8 35.05 -5.31 37.82
C LYS A 8 35.00 -5.42 36.31
N ALA A 9 36.13 -5.16 35.65
CA ALA A 9 36.23 -5.24 34.20
C ALA A 9 35.89 -6.68 33.68
N LEU A 10 36.42 -7.71 34.37
CA LEU A 10 36.15 -9.10 34.05
C LEU A 10 34.67 -9.45 34.25
N CYS A 11 34.06 -9.02 35.36
CA CYS A 11 32.64 -9.26 35.63
C CYS A 11 31.73 -8.58 34.58
N LEU A 12 32.05 -7.35 34.21
CA LEU A 12 31.33 -6.65 33.13
C LEU A 12 31.51 -7.33 31.79
N LEU A 13 32.72 -7.75 31.46
CA LEU A 13 33.00 -8.49 30.21
C LEU A 13 32.20 -9.80 30.13
N LEU A 14 32.19 -10.57 31.24
CA LEU A 14 31.41 -11.81 31.30
C LEU A 14 29.89 -11.57 31.17
N THR A 15 29.37 -10.51 31.80
CA THR A 15 27.98 -10.09 31.66
C THR A 15 27.65 -9.73 30.20
N MET A 16 28.53 -8.99 29.55
CA MET A 16 28.37 -8.62 28.14
C MET A 16 28.39 -9.83 27.21
N LEU A 17 29.30 -10.77 27.45
CA LEU A 17 29.37 -12.05 26.69
C LEU A 17 28.11 -12.90 26.90
N LEU A 18 27.57 -12.98 28.12
CA LEU A 18 26.29 -13.67 28.39
C LEU A 18 25.14 -13.03 27.63
N LEU A 19 25.03 -11.70 27.60
CA LEU A 19 23.98 -11.00 26.85
C LEU A 19 24.11 -11.22 25.35
N LEU A 20 25.31 -11.18 24.81
CA LEU A 20 25.58 -11.50 23.41
C LEU A 20 25.19 -12.93 23.07
N ALA A 21 25.57 -13.91 23.92
CA ALA A 21 25.20 -15.30 23.73
C ALA A 21 23.66 -15.50 23.80
N GLY A 22 22.99 -14.89 24.76
CA GLY A 22 21.52 -14.92 24.88
C GLY A 22 20.84 -14.30 23.66
N GLY A 23 21.38 -13.20 23.14
CA GLY A 23 20.91 -12.56 21.91
C GLY A 23 21.09 -13.44 20.68
N LEU A 24 22.26 -14.06 20.50
CA LEU A 24 22.55 -14.97 19.40
C LEU A 24 21.64 -16.21 19.44
N ILE A 25 21.50 -16.85 20.61
CA ILE A 25 20.61 -18.00 20.80
C ILE A 25 19.16 -17.61 20.46
N SER A 26 18.70 -16.44 20.89
CA SER A 26 17.37 -15.93 20.57
C SER A 26 17.20 -15.71 19.06
N TYR A 27 18.20 -15.16 18.40
CA TYR A 27 18.17 -14.91 16.95
C TYR A 27 18.18 -16.21 16.12
N GLU A 28 19.04 -17.18 16.49
CA GLU A 28 19.13 -18.47 15.81
C GLU A 28 17.86 -19.32 15.98
N ASN A 29 17.15 -19.15 17.09
CA ASN A 29 15.87 -19.84 17.35
C ASN A 29 14.64 -18.99 16.97
N ALA A 30 14.81 -17.97 16.12
CA ALA A 30 13.71 -17.20 15.63
C ALA A 30 12.77 -18.05 14.75
N PHE A 31 11.47 -17.83 14.90
CA PHE A 31 10.42 -18.55 14.17
C PHE A 31 9.43 -17.57 13.54
N MET A 32 8.67 -18.05 12.55
CA MET A 32 7.61 -17.29 11.91
C MET A 32 6.33 -17.43 12.74
N GLU A 33 5.79 -16.33 13.20
CA GLU A 33 4.54 -16.24 13.97
C GLU A 33 3.50 -15.50 13.13
N LYS A 34 2.25 -15.94 13.19
CA LYS A 34 1.14 -15.19 12.58
C LYS A 34 1.10 -13.77 13.13
N ARG A 35 0.89 -12.79 12.25
CA ARG A 35 0.67 -11.41 12.68
C ARG A 35 -0.62 -11.30 13.50
N PRO A 36 -0.73 -10.34 14.42
CA PRO A 36 -1.98 -10.11 15.17
C PRO A 36 -3.18 -9.85 14.25
N GLU A 37 -2.93 -9.26 13.08
CA GLU A 37 -3.93 -8.89 12.08
C GLU A 37 -4.22 -10.00 11.05
N TYR A 38 -3.66 -11.20 11.23
CA TYR A 38 -3.73 -12.31 10.29
C TYR A 38 -5.15 -12.57 9.75
N ASP A 39 -6.15 -12.64 10.60
CA ASP A 39 -7.52 -12.95 10.20
C ASP A 39 -8.14 -11.83 9.35
N ARG A 40 -7.88 -10.56 9.70
CA ARG A 40 -8.30 -9.40 8.90
C ARG A 40 -7.59 -9.34 7.56
N MET A 41 -6.31 -9.67 7.52
CA MET A 41 -5.53 -9.75 6.27
C MET A 41 -6.12 -10.83 5.34
N CYS A 42 -6.46 -12.00 5.89
CA CYS A 42 -7.13 -13.05 5.14
C CYS A 42 -8.53 -12.63 4.67
N ASP A 43 -9.27 -11.85 5.46
CA ASP A 43 -10.57 -11.31 5.05
C ASP A 43 -10.43 -10.34 3.88
N ALA A 44 -9.52 -9.38 3.94
CA ALA A 44 -9.25 -8.45 2.85
C ALA A 44 -8.86 -9.17 1.55
N ALA A 45 -8.04 -10.22 1.63
CA ALA A 45 -7.67 -11.05 0.48
C ALA A 45 -8.86 -11.79 -0.12
N ARG A 46 -9.76 -12.37 0.70
CA ARG A 46 -10.99 -13.04 0.22
C ARG A 46 -11.96 -12.06 -0.41
N ARG A 47 -12.14 -10.86 0.17
CA ARG A 47 -12.95 -9.80 -0.43
C ARG A 47 -12.42 -9.41 -1.80
N MET A 48 -11.10 -9.22 -1.93
CA MET A 48 -10.47 -8.91 -3.20
C MET A 48 -10.67 -10.04 -4.23
N GLU A 49 -10.56 -11.31 -3.83
CA GLU A 49 -10.82 -12.46 -4.70
C GLU A 49 -12.27 -12.45 -5.21
N ALA A 50 -13.25 -12.17 -4.35
CA ALA A 50 -14.66 -12.07 -4.73
C ALA A 50 -14.91 -10.89 -5.68
N CYS A 51 -14.30 -9.72 -5.42
CA CYS A 51 -14.38 -8.55 -6.28
C CYS A 51 -13.80 -8.84 -7.68
N MET A 52 -12.62 -9.47 -7.76
CA MET A 52 -12.02 -9.85 -9.05
C MET A 52 -12.90 -10.81 -9.84
N ALA A 53 -13.51 -11.79 -9.18
CA ALA A 53 -14.43 -12.73 -9.83
C ALA A 53 -15.65 -12.01 -10.41
N GLU A 54 -16.22 -11.03 -9.71
CA GLU A 54 -17.35 -10.23 -10.20
C GLU A 54 -16.94 -9.32 -11.36
N ILE A 55 -15.78 -8.67 -11.30
CA ILE A 55 -15.27 -7.83 -12.41
C ILE A 55 -15.06 -8.67 -13.67
N LYS A 56 -14.49 -9.88 -13.54
CA LYS A 56 -14.38 -10.80 -14.66
C LYS A 56 -15.76 -11.14 -15.27
N ALA A 57 -16.72 -11.48 -14.42
CA ALA A 57 -18.08 -11.82 -14.86
C ALA A 57 -18.73 -10.64 -15.58
N GLU A 58 -18.62 -9.42 -15.05
CA GLU A 58 -19.13 -8.21 -15.67
C GLU A 58 -18.46 -7.92 -17.01
N ARG A 59 -17.12 -8.03 -17.09
CA ARG A 59 -16.35 -7.83 -18.32
C ARG A 59 -16.84 -8.77 -19.43
N LEU A 60 -17.00 -10.06 -19.12
CA LEU A 60 -17.51 -11.05 -20.06
C LEU A 60 -18.97 -10.75 -20.46
N ARG A 61 -19.81 -10.29 -19.51
CA ARG A 61 -21.21 -9.91 -19.80
C ARG A 61 -21.30 -8.69 -20.73
N ARG A 62 -20.32 -7.79 -20.68
CA ARG A 62 -20.17 -6.66 -21.64
C ARG A 62 -19.62 -7.11 -23.00
N GLY A 63 -19.30 -8.37 -23.20
CA GLY A 63 -18.70 -8.89 -24.43
C GLY A 63 -17.23 -8.56 -24.61
N LEU A 64 -16.53 -8.17 -23.53
CA LEU A 64 -15.12 -7.81 -23.54
C LEU A 64 -14.28 -9.05 -23.19
N PRO A 65 -13.47 -9.59 -24.11
CA PRO A 65 -12.69 -10.79 -23.84
C PRO A 65 -11.58 -10.54 -22.82
N VAL A 66 -11.21 -11.59 -22.08
CA VAL A 66 -10.02 -11.62 -21.21
C VAL A 66 -8.89 -12.31 -21.98
N ASP A 67 -7.77 -11.65 -22.12
CA ASP A 67 -6.57 -12.26 -22.69
C ASP A 67 -5.85 -13.07 -21.61
N GLU A 68 -6.07 -14.38 -21.59
CA GLU A 68 -5.49 -15.28 -20.60
C GLU A 68 -3.97 -15.49 -20.77
N THR A 69 -3.37 -15.00 -21.85
CA THR A 69 -1.90 -15.02 -22.02
C THR A 69 -1.23 -13.90 -21.27
N GLU A 70 -1.89 -12.76 -21.13
CA GLU A 70 -1.43 -11.61 -20.36
C GLU A 70 -2.01 -11.64 -18.93
N ASP A 71 -3.30 -11.88 -18.78
CA ASP A 71 -4.01 -12.05 -17.50
C ASP A 71 -4.02 -13.53 -17.07
N ILE A 72 -2.85 -14.05 -16.74
CA ILE A 72 -2.64 -15.47 -16.42
C ILE A 72 -3.49 -15.98 -15.25
N PHE A 73 -3.98 -15.09 -14.39
CA PHE A 73 -4.91 -15.42 -13.30
C PHE A 73 -6.37 -15.27 -13.72
N SER A 74 -6.60 -14.85 -14.98
CA SER A 74 -7.92 -14.68 -15.56
C SER A 74 -8.84 -13.82 -14.68
N THR A 75 -8.33 -12.67 -14.21
CA THR A 75 -9.01 -11.76 -13.28
C THR A 75 -9.97 -10.81 -13.96
N GLY A 76 -9.78 -10.57 -15.27
CA GLY A 76 -10.53 -9.56 -16.02
C GLY A 76 -10.13 -8.12 -15.74
N LEU A 77 -9.08 -7.90 -14.97
CA LEU A 77 -8.61 -6.56 -14.56
C LEU A 77 -7.57 -5.98 -15.52
N LEU A 78 -6.88 -6.81 -16.29
CA LEU A 78 -5.91 -6.32 -17.25
C LEU A 78 -6.59 -5.83 -18.52
N GLY A 79 -6.22 -4.62 -18.93
CA GLY A 79 -6.65 -4.04 -20.21
C GLY A 79 -5.79 -4.49 -21.39
N THR A 80 -5.44 -3.57 -22.25
CA THR A 80 -4.69 -3.84 -23.49
C THR A 80 -3.51 -2.87 -23.68
N GLY A 81 -2.79 -3.01 -24.81
CA GLY A 81 -1.63 -2.17 -25.12
C GLY A 81 -1.98 -0.70 -25.28
N HIS A 82 -2.97 -0.36 -26.14
CA HIS A 82 -3.33 1.04 -26.42
C HIS A 82 -4.81 1.20 -26.65
N THR A 83 -5.38 2.31 -26.20
CA THR A 83 -6.77 2.74 -26.45
C THR A 83 -6.88 4.26 -26.28
N ALA A 84 -8.08 4.80 -26.55
CA ALA A 84 -8.41 6.21 -26.39
C ALA A 84 -8.10 6.80 -25.00
N ILE A 85 -8.19 5.99 -23.92
CA ILE A 85 -7.94 6.43 -22.54
C ILE A 85 -6.56 6.00 -22.01
N THR A 86 -5.69 5.47 -22.88
CA THR A 86 -4.32 5.13 -22.49
C THR A 86 -3.46 6.38 -22.35
N THR A 87 -2.80 6.56 -21.20
CA THR A 87 -1.99 7.75 -20.89
C THR A 87 -0.49 7.50 -21.03
N THR A 88 0.02 6.35 -20.61
CA THR A 88 1.46 6.04 -20.58
C THR A 88 1.70 4.55 -20.80
N LEU A 89 2.96 4.18 -20.99
CA LEU A 89 3.36 2.77 -20.99
C LEU A 89 3.32 2.20 -19.56
N GLY A 90 2.81 1.00 -19.41
CA GLY A 90 2.77 0.23 -18.15
C GLY A 90 3.65 -1.01 -18.24
N ASN A 91 4.15 -1.47 -17.10
CA ASN A 91 4.86 -2.74 -16.99
C ASN A 91 3.86 -3.88 -16.74
N LEU A 92 3.74 -4.83 -17.68
CA LEU A 92 2.78 -5.92 -17.63
C LEU A 92 2.97 -6.81 -16.39
N GLU A 93 4.21 -7.13 -16.03
CA GLU A 93 4.52 -7.96 -14.87
C GLU A 93 4.06 -7.31 -13.56
N ALA A 94 4.19 -5.98 -13.44
CA ALA A 94 3.68 -5.25 -12.30
C ALA A 94 2.14 -5.25 -12.25
N LYS A 95 1.48 -5.17 -13.43
CA LYS A 95 0.02 -5.25 -13.53
C LYS A 95 -0.47 -6.64 -13.10
N ARG A 96 0.10 -7.73 -13.65
CA ARG A 96 -0.20 -9.10 -13.24
C ARG A 96 0.05 -9.32 -11.75
N THR A 97 1.19 -8.85 -11.25
CA THR A 97 1.52 -8.94 -9.83
C THR A 97 0.46 -8.28 -8.96
N SER A 98 -0.05 -7.11 -9.38
CA SER A 98 -1.11 -6.42 -8.63
C SER A 98 -2.44 -7.18 -8.58
N CYS A 99 -2.68 -8.10 -9.51
CA CYS A 99 -3.86 -8.96 -9.56
C CYS A 99 -3.81 -10.16 -8.59
N GLN A 100 -2.75 -10.29 -7.75
CA GLN A 100 -2.74 -11.27 -6.67
C GLN A 100 -3.75 -10.86 -5.58
N ARG A 101 -4.61 -11.79 -5.14
CA ARG A 101 -5.60 -11.54 -4.08
C ARG A 101 -4.97 -11.08 -2.77
N ASP A 102 -3.71 -11.47 -2.50
CA ASP A 102 -2.96 -11.06 -1.32
C ASP A 102 -2.57 -9.56 -1.33
N MET A 103 -2.79 -8.83 -2.43
CA MET A 103 -2.67 -7.36 -2.44
C MET A 103 -3.68 -6.70 -1.50
N GLY A 104 -4.88 -7.28 -1.31
CA GLY A 104 -5.81 -6.81 -0.28
C GLY A 104 -5.21 -6.87 1.12
N ALA A 105 -4.52 -7.97 1.44
CA ALA A 105 -3.80 -8.14 2.70
C ALA A 105 -2.59 -7.19 2.82
N LEU A 106 -1.86 -6.96 1.74
CA LEU A 106 -0.73 -6.03 1.70
C LEU A 106 -1.20 -4.60 1.99
N VAL A 107 -2.24 -4.15 1.30
CA VAL A 107 -2.77 -2.79 1.49
C VAL A 107 -3.35 -2.60 2.90
N LEU A 108 -4.05 -3.60 3.43
CA LEU A 108 -4.50 -3.59 4.82
C LEU A 108 -3.34 -3.42 5.80
N ARG A 109 -2.24 -4.13 5.57
CA ARG A 109 -1.04 -3.98 6.40
C ARG A 109 -0.44 -2.58 6.31
N LEU A 110 -0.37 -1.99 5.12
CA LEU A 110 0.12 -0.61 4.93
C LEU A 110 -0.79 0.40 5.65
N LEU A 111 -2.10 0.25 5.59
CA LEU A 111 -3.05 1.10 6.31
C LEU A 111 -2.83 1.01 7.84
N LEU A 112 -2.65 -0.19 8.37
CA LEU A 112 -2.35 -0.39 9.79
C LEU A 112 -0.98 0.20 10.18
N GLU A 113 0.04 0.05 9.34
CA GLU A 113 1.35 0.68 9.53
C GLU A 113 1.27 2.21 9.45
N ALA A 114 0.39 2.78 8.63
CA ALA A 114 0.09 4.20 8.61
C ALA A 114 -0.63 4.68 9.88
N GLY A 115 -1.27 3.77 10.61
CA GLY A 115 -1.99 4.05 11.85
C GLY A 115 -3.50 4.16 11.67
N VAL A 116 -4.04 3.81 10.50
CA VAL A 116 -5.47 3.86 10.19
C VAL A 116 -6.25 2.90 11.09
N LYS A 117 -7.40 3.38 11.58
CA LYS A 117 -8.31 2.67 12.48
C LYS A 117 -9.74 2.69 11.94
N ALA A 118 -10.62 1.94 12.57
CA ALA A 118 -12.05 1.99 12.30
C ALA A 118 -12.60 3.41 12.48
N GLY A 119 -13.38 3.87 11.51
CA GLY A 119 -13.96 5.20 11.46
C GLY A 119 -13.07 6.30 10.87
N ASP A 120 -11.75 6.07 10.73
CA ASP A 120 -10.83 7.04 10.13
C ASP A 120 -11.19 7.32 8.67
N ARG A 121 -10.98 8.57 8.25
CA ARG A 121 -11.23 9.01 6.87
C ARG A 121 -9.95 8.96 6.05
N VAL A 122 -9.98 8.26 4.92
CA VAL A 122 -8.82 8.07 4.03
C VAL A 122 -9.06 8.77 2.70
N GLY A 123 -8.25 9.80 2.41
CA GLY A 123 -8.23 10.49 1.12
C GLY A 123 -7.52 9.63 0.06
N ILE A 124 -8.14 9.45 -1.10
CA ILE A 124 -7.63 8.56 -2.14
C ILE A 124 -7.55 9.29 -3.47
N CYS A 125 -6.33 9.39 -4.01
CA CYS A 125 -6.05 9.89 -5.35
C CYS A 125 -5.49 8.72 -6.19
N ALA A 126 -6.31 8.16 -7.07
CA ALA A 126 -5.93 6.96 -7.79
C ALA A 126 -6.22 7.06 -9.30
N SER A 127 -5.41 6.36 -10.10
CA SER A 127 -5.59 6.25 -11.55
C SER A 127 -6.16 4.89 -11.95
N GLY A 128 -6.67 4.81 -13.17
CA GLY A 128 -7.03 3.54 -13.79
C GLY A 128 -5.86 2.59 -14.04
N SER A 129 -4.61 3.06 -13.82
CA SER A 129 -3.40 2.28 -14.13
C SER A 129 -3.25 0.99 -13.34
N PHE A 130 -3.77 0.93 -12.12
CA PHE A 130 -3.72 -0.25 -11.25
C PHE A 130 -5.11 -0.58 -10.67
N PRO A 131 -6.05 -1.08 -11.49
CA PRO A 131 -7.42 -1.37 -11.04
C PRO A 131 -7.44 -2.38 -9.89
N ALA A 132 -6.53 -3.35 -9.90
CA ALA A 132 -6.40 -4.34 -8.84
C ALA A 132 -6.00 -3.70 -7.49
N LEU A 133 -5.08 -2.70 -7.47
CA LEU A 133 -4.73 -1.99 -6.25
C LEU A 133 -5.86 -1.06 -5.78
N ASN A 134 -6.63 -0.49 -6.70
CA ASN A 134 -7.83 0.26 -6.36
C ASN A 134 -8.82 -0.65 -5.58
N ILE A 135 -9.11 -1.82 -6.12
CA ILE A 135 -9.99 -2.82 -5.48
C ILE A 135 -9.39 -3.30 -4.14
N ALA A 136 -8.09 -3.61 -4.11
CA ALA A 136 -7.38 -4.02 -2.89
C ALA A 136 -7.53 -2.98 -1.77
N LEU A 137 -7.46 -1.69 -2.12
CA LEU A 137 -7.62 -0.61 -1.14
C LEU A 137 -9.04 -0.56 -0.59
N PHE A 138 -10.07 -0.64 -1.43
CA PHE A 138 -11.46 -0.65 -0.96
C PHE A 138 -11.75 -1.87 -0.07
N CYS A 139 -11.29 -3.07 -0.47
CA CYS A 139 -11.41 -4.28 0.34
C CYS A 139 -10.69 -4.16 1.70
N ALA A 140 -9.52 -3.54 1.73
CA ALA A 140 -8.76 -3.31 2.96
C ALA A 140 -9.44 -2.29 3.88
N LEU A 141 -9.99 -1.21 3.32
CA LEU A 141 -10.75 -0.21 4.07
C LEU A 141 -12.02 -0.79 4.67
N ASP A 142 -12.76 -1.61 3.92
CA ASP A 142 -13.92 -2.34 4.41
C ASP A 142 -13.55 -3.29 5.57
N ALA A 143 -12.44 -4.02 5.44
CA ALA A 143 -11.96 -4.91 6.51
C ALA A 143 -11.50 -4.16 7.77
N LEU A 144 -11.14 -2.87 7.64
CA LEU A 144 -10.80 -1.97 8.75
C LEU A 144 -11.98 -1.14 9.25
N GLU A 145 -13.11 -1.13 8.54
CA GLU A 145 -14.24 -0.23 8.81
C GLU A 145 -13.84 1.26 8.72
N ALA A 146 -12.88 1.59 7.81
CA ALA A 146 -12.44 2.95 7.54
C ALA A 146 -13.21 3.55 6.35
N GLN A 147 -13.28 4.88 6.28
CA GLN A 147 -14.12 5.61 5.34
C GLN A 147 -13.30 6.14 4.15
N PRO A 148 -13.49 5.65 2.91
CA PRO A 148 -12.80 6.18 1.74
C PRO A 148 -13.40 7.50 1.29
N ALA A 149 -12.55 8.49 1.01
CA ALA A 149 -12.87 9.68 0.22
C ALA A 149 -12.07 9.57 -1.09
N ALA A 150 -12.65 8.94 -2.13
CA ALA A 150 -11.91 8.52 -3.30
C ALA A 150 -12.24 9.36 -4.54
N ILE A 151 -11.19 9.82 -5.23
CA ILE A 151 -11.24 10.42 -6.56
C ILE A 151 -10.41 9.51 -7.48
N ILE A 152 -11.06 8.91 -8.49
CA ILE A 152 -10.46 7.90 -9.36
C ILE A 152 -10.48 8.41 -10.80
N SER A 153 -9.32 8.43 -11.48
CA SER A 153 -9.30 8.82 -12.89
C SER A 153 -9.60 7.66 -13.84
N ILE A 154 -10.21 7.97 -14.98
CA ILE A 154 -10.47 7.02 -16.07
C ILE A 154 -9.19 6.69 -16.83
N GLY A 155 -8.27 7.65 -16.95
CA GLY A 155 -6.99 7.47 -17.63
C GLY A 155 -6.14 6.38 -16.97
N ALA A 156 -5.57 5.52 -17.81
CA ALA A 156 -4.80 4.37 -17.37
C ALA A 156 -3.57 4.16 -18.24
N SER A 157 -2.48 3.64 -17.68
CA SER A 157 -1.36 3.15 -18.48
C SER A 157 -1.74 1.83 -19.18
N THR A 158 -0.97 1.44 -20.20
CA THR A 158 -1.14 0.16 -20.89
C THR A 158 -1.29 -0.99 -19.89
N TYR A 159 -2.16 -1.95 -20.19
CA TYR A 159 -2.51 -3.10 -19.33
C TYR A 159 -3.17 -2.73 -17.99
N GLY A 160 -3.50 -1.46 -17.74
CA GLY A 160 -4.39 -1.05 -16.63
C GLY A 160 -5.86 -1.19 -17.01
N ALA A 161 -6.77 -0.46 -16.31
CA ALA A 161 -8.18 -0.36 -16.71
C ALA A 161 -8.33 0.61 -17.91
N ASN A 162 -7.59 0.37 -18.98
CA ASN A 162 -7.55 1.22 -20.16
C ASN A 162 -8.53 0.80 -21.26
N LEU A 163 -9.54 -0.03 -20.94
CA LEU A 163 -10.65 -0.30 -21.84
C LEU A 163 -11.69 0.81 -21.71
N PRO A 164 -11.97 1.59 -22.78
CA PRO A 164 -12.97 2.65 -22.74
C PRO A 164 -14.36 2.15 -22.33
N GLU A 165 -14.70 0.91 -22.64
CA GLU A 165 -15.99 0.27 -22.36
C GLU A 165 -16.15 -0.15 -20.90
N PHE A 166 -15.06 -0.20 -20.10
CA PHE A 166 -15.10 -0.61 -18.70
C PHE A 166 -13.95 0.00 -17.90
N THR A 167 -14.11 1.24 -17.47
CA THR A 167 -13.10 2.05 -16.79
C THR A 167 -12.98 1.72 -15.30
N ALA A 168 -11.87 2.14 -14.64
CA ALA A 168 -11.68 1.90 -13.22
C ALA A 168 -12.78 2.49 -12.31
N PRO A 169 -13.29 3.70 -12.53
CA PRO A 169 -14.48 4.18 -11.81
C PRO A 169 -15.69 3.26 -11.98
N GLU A 170 -16.00 2.82 -13.20
CA GLU A 170 -17.13 1.90 -13.44
C GLU A 170 -16.96 0.55 -12.72
N MET A 171 -15.74 0.01 -12.68
CA MET A 171 -15.46 -1.23 -11.93
C MET A 171 -15.81 -1.06 -10.45
N LEU A 172 -15.40 0.03 -9.82
CA LEU A 172 -15.66 0.29 -8.40
C LEU A 172 -17.15 0.59 -8.13
N TYR A 173 -17.81 1.36 -8.98
CA TYR A 173 -19.25 1.58 -8.88
C TYR A 173 -20.04 0.28 -9.03
N HIS A 174 -19.66 -0.57 -9.99
CA HIS A 174 -20.26 -1.89 -10.16
C HIS A 174 -20.10 -2.77 -8.90
N LEU A 175 -18.92 -2.81 -8.31
CA LEU A 175 -18.68 -3.55 -7.08
C LEU A 175 -19.49 -2.99 -5.89
N TYR A 176 -19.69 -1.67 -5.83
CA TYR A 176 -20.55 -1.04 -4.84
C TYR A 176 -22.01 -1.42 -5.03
N GLU A 177 -22.54 -1.38 -6.26
CA GLU A 177 -23.91 -1.80 -6.58
C GLU A 177 -24.16 -3.28 -6.25
N LYS A 178 -23.13 -4.12 -6.38
CA LYS A 178 -23.17 -5.54 -5.98
C LYS A 178 -23.00 -5.77 -4.47
N GLY A 179 -22.74 -4.72 -3.69
CA GLY A 179 -22.49 -4.84 -2.25
C GLY A 179 -21.19 -5.55 -1.89
N LEU A 180 -20.23 -5.63 -2.82
CA LEU A 180 -18.93 -6.24 -2.62
C LEU A 180 -17.91 -5.26 -2.00
N VAL A 181 -18.15 -3.96 -2.18
CA VAL A 181 -17.48 -2.89 -1.43
C VAL A 181 -18.56 -1.99 -0.81
N SER A 182 -18.26 -1.40 0.35
CA SER A 182 -19.24 -0.64 1.13
C SER A 182 -19.49 0.77 0.62
N THR A 183 -18.59 1.29 -0.24
CA THR A 183 -18.60 2.69 -0.68
C THR A 183 -18.20 2.79 -2.15
N ALA A 184 -18.84 3.69 -2.90
CA ALA A 184 -18.42 4.08 -4.24
C ALA A 184 -17.38 5.20 -4.19
N PRO A 185 -16.57 5.41 -5.26
CA PRO A 185 -15.79 6.63 -5.42
C PRO A 185 -16.68 7.88 -5.38
N LEU A 186 -16.16 8.97 -4.80
CA LEU A 186 -16.90 10.24 -4.76
C LEU A 186 -16.99 10.88 -6.14
N TYR A 187 -15.87 10.84 -6.88
CA TYR A 187 -15.78 11.45 -8.20
C TYR A 187 -14.87 10.64 -9.13
N ALA A 188 -15.18 10.70 -10.41
CA ALA A 188 -14.28 10.34 -11.50
C ALA A 188 -13.64 11.59 -12.08
N THR A 189 -12.41 11.50 -12.58
CA THR A 189 -11.71 12.55 -13.33
C THR A 189 -11.10 11.99 -14.61
N LEU A 190 -10.62 12.85 -15.52
CA LEU A 190 -9.98 12.37 -16.74
C LEU A 190 -8.68 11.60 -16.45
N GLY A 191 -7.83 12.14 -15.60
CA GLY A 191 -6.47 11.64 -15.44
C GLY A 191 -5.53 12.16 -16.52
N GLY A 192 -4.39 11.50 -16.69
CA GLY A 192 -3.34 11.98 -17.58
C GLY A 192 -2.67 13.27 -17.10
N ASP A 193 -1.97 13.94 -18.00
CA ASP A 193 -1.27 15.20 -17.67
C ASP A 193 -2.29 16.27 -17.29
N GLY A 194 -1.99 16.97 -16.19
CA GLY A 194 -2.85 18.00 -15.63
C GLY A 194 -4.23 17.50 -15.16
N ASP A 195 -4.47 16.18 -15.15
CA ASP A 195 -5.80 15.58 -14.92
C ASP A 195 -6.83 15.93 -16.01
N MET A 196 -6.34 16.33 -17.19
CA MET A 196 -7.12 16.80 -18.33
C MET A 196 -7.04 15.90 -19.55
N GLY A 197 -6.48 14.71 -19.42
CA GLY A 197 -6.34 13.75 -20.51
C GLY A 197 -5.36 14.15 -21.61
N GLN A 198 -4.47 15.13 -21.38
CA GLN A 198 -3.62 15.72 -22.41
C GLN A 198 -2.65 14.74 -23.06
N ASN A 199 -2.33 13.63 -22.40
CA ASN A 199 -1.50 12.54 -22.91
C ASN A 199 -2.28 11.23 -23.14
N MET A 200 -3.60 11.28 -23.21
CA MET A 200 -4.42 10.14 -23.64
C MET A 200 -4.32 9.94 -25.16
N GLY A 201 -4.58 8.72 -25.63
CA GLY A 201 -4.71 8.45 -27.06
C GLY A 201 -5.68 9.40 -27.74
N ALA A 202 -6.82 9.66 -27.12
CA ALA A 202 -7.83 10.60 -27.60
C ALA A 202 -7.33 12.05 -27.81
N ALA A 203 -6.22 12.44 -27.18
CA ALA A 203 -5.63 13.77 -27.42
C ALA A 203 -4.88 13.87 -28.75
N PHE A 204 -4.57 12.74 -29.39
CA PHE A 204 -3.74 12.68 -30.60
C PHE A 204 -4.49 12.21 -31.83
N PHE A 205 -5.62 11.51 -31.69
CA PHE A 205 -6.36 10.87 -32.76
C PHE A 205 -7.85 11.23 -32.69
N GLU A 206 -8.41 11.80 -33.77
CA GLU A 206 -9.83 12.19 -33.84
C GLU A 206 -10.79 11.02 -33.63
N GLU A 207 -10.45 9.83 -34.15
CA GLU A 207 -11.25 8.62 -33.96
C GLU A 207 -11.33 8.22 -32.49
N GLU A 208 -10.25 8.37 -31.74
CA GLU A 208 -10.17 8.05 -30.32
C GLU A 208 -10.85 9.13 -29.47
N GLN A 209 -10.91 10.38 -29.92
CA GLN A 209 -11.66 11.44 -29.26
C GLN A 209 -13.16 11.10 -29.19
N ALA A 210 -13.73 10.60 -30.28
CA ALA A 210 -15.13 10.17 -30.30
C ALA A 210 -15.40 9.01 -29.32
N VAL A 211 -14.43 8.09 -29.16
CA VAL A 211 -14.51 7.00 -28.16
C VAL A 211 -14.46 7.55 -26.75
N LEU A 212 -13.60 8.53 -26.48
CA LEU A 212 -13.56 9.19 -25.17
C LEU A 212 -14.89 9.89 -24.85
N GLU A 213 -15.48 10.64 -25.78
CA GLU A 213 -16.76 11.32 -25.62
C GLU A 213 -17.89 10.31 -25.31
N GLN A 214 -17.93 9.17 -25.99
CA GLN A 214 -18.87 8.07 -25.70
C GLN A 214 -18.65 7.50 -24.28
N THR A 215 -17.38 7.36 -23.88
CA THR A 215 -17.04 6.89 -22.54
C THR A 215 -17.55 7.86 -21.46
N LEU A 216 -17.33 9.16 -21.63
CA LEU A 216 -17.80 10.18 -20.69
C LEU A 216 -19.33 10.21 -20.61
N THR A 217 -20.02 10.17 -21.76
CA THR A 217 -21.49 10.11 -21.83
C THR A 217 -22.05 8.89 -21.10
N ARG A 218 -21.38 7.74 -21.21
CA ARG A 218 -21.77 6.51 -20.52
C ARG A 218 -21.61 6.64 -19.00
N LEU A 219 -20.49 7.22 -18.51
CA LEU A 219 -20.27 7.48 -17.10
C LEU A 219 -21.34 8.40 -16.52
N GLU A 220 -21.65 9.50 -17.19
CA GLU A 220 -22.73 10.42 -16.81
C GLU A 220 -24.09 9.72 -16.76
N THR A 221 -24.40 8.91 -17.78
CA THR A 221 -25.65 8.13 -17.85
C THR A 221 -25.75 7.11 -16.70
N ALA A 222 -24.64 6.54 -16.29
CA ALA A 222 -24.54 5.64 -15.13
C ALA A 222 -24.58 6.38 -13.79
N GLY A 223 -24.68 7.72 -13.79
CA GLY A 223 -24.73 8.52 -12.58
C GLY A 223 -23.40 8.62 -11.83
N ILE A 224 -22.29 8.33 -12.51
CA ILE A 224 -20.93 8.45 -11.95
C ILE A 224 -20.52 9.92 -12.03
N PRO A 225 -20.31 10.63 -10.88
CA PRO A 225 -19.97 12.04 -10.90
C PRO A 225 -18.61 12.29 -11.56
N LEU A 226 -18.60 12.97 -12.69
CA LEU A 226 -17.39 13.30 -13.44
C LEU A 226 -17.04 14.77 -13.21
N VAL A 227 -15.76 15.04 -12.91
CA VAL A 227 -15.23 16.39 -12.68
C VAL A 227 -14.01 16.62 -13.57
N CYS A 228 -14.02 17.77 -14.27
CA CYS A 228 -12.93 18.24 -15.10
C CYS A 228 -12.61 19.69 -14.71
N ILE A 229 -11.46 19.94 -14.11
CA ILE A 229 -11.00 21.28 -13.69
C ILE A 229 -9.68 21.56 -14.41
N PRO A 230 -9.67 22.44 -15.42
CA PRO A 230 -8.50 22.70 -16.27
C PRO A 230 -7.33 23.35 -15.53
N ASP A 231 -7.61 24.24 -14.59
CA ASP A 231 -6.56 24.86 -13.79
C ASP A 231 -6.08 23.91 -12.71
N ARG A 232 -4.77 23.65 -12.72
CA ARG A 232 -4.13 22.70 -11.80
C ARG A 232 -4.30 23.11 -10.34
N GLN A 233 -4.13 24.41 -10.04
CA GLN A 233 -4.20 24.88 -8.67
C GLN A 233 -5.64 24.83 -8.14
N GLU A 234 -6.61 25.19 -8.97
CA GLU A 234 -8.03 25.04 -8.64
C GLU A 234 -8.39 23.57 -8.42
N ASN A 235 -7.85 22.65 -9.24
CA ASN A 235 -8.09 21.21 -9.07
C ASN A 235 -7.48 20.68 -7.74
N LEU A 236 -6.29 21.13 -7.35
CA LEU A 236 -5.68 20.77 -6.07
C LEU A 236 -6.55 21.25 -4.90
N VAL A 237 -6.93 22.52 -4.89
CA VAL A 237 -7.79 23.10 -3.85
C VAL A 237 -9.14 22.40 -3.78
N TRP A 238 -9.76 22.09 -4.93
CA TRP A 238 -11.00 21.32 -4.97
C TRP A 238 -10.84 19.93 -4.35
N ARG A 239 -9.74 19.21 -4.66
CA ARG A 239 -9.47 17.89 -4.08
C ARG A 239 -9.30 17.96 -2.57
N GLU A 240 -8.56 18.95 -2.07
CA GLU A 240 -8.39 19.18 -0.63
C GLU A 240 -9.74 19.42 0.05
N GLN A 241 -10.63 20.19 -0.55
CA GLN A 241 -11.99 20.41 -0.03
C GLN A 241 -12.84 19.14 -0.04
N VAL A 242 -12.75 18.32 -1.10
CA VAL A 242 -13.47 17.05 -1.21
C VAL A 242 -12.99 16.03 -0.18
N TYR A 243 -11.68 15.93 0.01
CA TYR A 243 -11.12 15.03 1.02
C TYR A 243 -11.45 15.50 2.42
N GLY A 244 -11.42 16.81 2.68
CA GLY A 244 -11.64 17.39 4.01
C GLY A 244 -10.54 16.97 4.99
N ASP A 245 -10.89 16.87 6.25
CA ASP A 245 -9.97 16.37 7.27
C ASP A 245 -9.80 14.85 7.11
N ILE A 246 -8.59 14.40 6.78
CA ILE A 246 -8.27 12.99 6.58
C ILE A 246 -7.18 12.53 7.55
N ASP A 247 -7.27 11.27 7.95
CA ASP A 247 -6.32 10.62 8.85
C ASP A 247 -5.16 9.95 8.10
N CYS A 248 -5.34 9.67 6.79
CA CYS A 248 -4.35 9.11 5.91
C CYS A 248 -4.64 9.49 4.46
N PHE A 249 -3.59 9.69 3.66
CA PHE A 249 -3.71 9.91 2.22
C PHE A 249 -3.10 8.74 1.45
N VAL A 250 -3.80 8.22 0.42
CA VAL A 250 -3.33 7.12 -0.42
C VAL A 250 -3.26 7.54 -1.88
N SER A 251 -2.09 7.38 -2.49
CA SER A 251 -1.88 7.56 -3.93
C SER A 251 -1.68 6.21 -4.61
N ILE A 252 -2.45 5.95 -5.69
CA ILE A 252 -2.32 4.74 -6.52
C ILE A 252 -2.00 5.12 -7.96
N GLY A 253 -0.85 4.65 -8.44
CA GLY A 253 -0.33 5.00 -9.76
C GLY A 253 0.37 6.33 -9.80
N GLY A 254 0.80 6.74 -11.00
CA GLY A 254 1.60 7.95 -11.24
C GLY A 254 0.75 9.19 -11.57
N GLN A 255 -0.35 9.42 -10.85
CA GLN A 255 -1.26 10.53 -11.14
C GLN A 255 -0.61 11.90 -10.86
N SER A 256 -0.66 12.82 -11.84
CA SER A 256 0.05 14.11 -11.78
C SER A 256 -0.38 14.98 -10.60
N MET A 257 -1.66 14.92 -10.18
CA MET A 257 -2.15 15.68 -9.02
C MET A 257 -1.56 15.19 -7.70
N ALA A 258 -1.28 13.88 -7.57
CA ALA A 258 -0.64 13.32 -6.40
C ALA A 258 0.88 13.45 -6.45
N MET A 259 1.50 13.19 -7.62
CA MET A 259 2.95 13.07 -7.80
C MET A 259 3.67 14.38 -8.14
N GLY A 260 2.96 15.40 -8.56
CA GLY A 260 3.53 16.65 -9.05
C GLY A 260 3.64 16.71 -10.58
N ALA A 261 3.72 17.93 -11.11
CA ALA A 261 3.83 18.18 -12.55
C ALA A 261 5.19 17.73 -13.14
N HIS A 262 6.22 17.70 -12.30
CA HIS A 262 7.58 17.28 -12.67
C HIS A 262 7.97 16.00 -11.91
N GLU A 263 6.98 15.20 -11.52
CA GLU A 263 7.18 13.90 -10.90
C GLU A 263 7.92 13.95 -9.55
N GLU A 264 7.82 15.07 -8.81
CA GLU A 264 8.48 15.29 -7.52
C GLU A 264 8.17 14.18 -6.51
N GLY A 265 6.95 13.64 -6.55
CA GLY A 265 6.50 12.56 -5.67
C GLY A 265 7.26 11.25 -5.82
N TYR A 266 7.87 10.98 -6.99
CA TYR A 266 8.65 9.75 -7.19
C TYR A 266 9.90 9.69 -6.31
N ALA A 267 10.47 10.84 -5.98
CA ALA A 267 11.65 10.92 -5.10
C ALA A 267 11.33 10.67 -3.62
N LEU A 268 10.06 10.70 -3.23
CA LEU A 268 9.65 10.55 -1.82
C LEU A 268 9.67 9.09 -1.34
N GLY A 269 9.56 8.13 -2.26
CA GLY A 269 9.58 6.69 -1.93
C GLY A 269 8.24 5.99 -2.14
N GLN A 270 8.13 4.77 -1.59
CA GLN A 270 7.00 3.85 -1.75
C GLN A 270 6.52 3.35 -0.39
N GLY A 271 5.30 2.79 -0.35
CA GLY A 271 4.72 2.29 0.90
C GLY A 271 4.31 3.43 1.83
N VAL A 272 4.47 3.24 3.13
CA VAL A 272 4.07 4.22 4.14
C VAL A 272 5.13 5.29 4.32
N LEU A 273 4.77 6.52 4.02
CA LEU A 273 5.59 7.71 4.25
C LEU A 273 5.04 8.49 5.44
N ARG A 274 5.92 8.94 6.31
CA ARG A 274 5.57 9.77 7.47
C ARG A 274 6.33 11.07 7.38
N ARG A 275 5.86 12.08 8.08
CA ARG A 275 6.38 13.44 8.20
C ARG A 275 7.73 13.68 7.52
N GLN A 276 7.68 14.33 6.38
CA GLN A 276 8.85 14.82 5.64
C GLN A 276 8.59 16.28 5.28
N ARG A 277 9.57 17.15 5.42
CA ARG A 277 9.48 18.49 4.85
C ARG A 277 9.72 18.42 3.36
N VAL A 278 8.66 18.60 2.61
CA VAL A 278 8.66 18.61 1.15
C VAL A 278 8.66 20.06 0.68
N LYS A 279 9.54 20.39 -0.27
CA LYS A 279 9.53 21.70 -0.95
C LYS A 279 8.46 21.69 -2.03
N ASN A 280 7.88 22.86 -2.32
CA ASN A 280 6.81 23.03 -3.32
C ASN A 280 5.59 22.13 -3.05
N ASP A 281 5.28 21.88 -1.78
CA ASP A 281 4.15 21.06 -1.34
C ASP A 281 2.79 21.54 -1.87
N GLU A 282 2.65 22.83 -2.15
CA GLU A 282 1.44 23.41 -2.74
C GLU A 282 1.18 22.96 -4.19
N SER A 283 2.14 22.28 -4.84
CA SER A 283 2.04 21.86 -6.22
C SER A 283 1.55 20.41 -6.42
N PHE A 284 1.44 19.61 -5.32
CA PHE A 284 1.02 18.22 -5.38
C PHE A 284 0.59 17.65 -4.03
N LEU A 285 -0.39 16.72 -4.04
CA LEU A 285 -1.05 16.26 -2.83
C LEU A 285 -0.16 15.45 -1.87
N LEU A 286 0.81 14.66 -2.38
CA LEU A 286 1.73 13.92 -1.49
C LEU A 286 2.54 14.88 -0.62
N GLY A 287 3.09 15.95 -1.22
CA GLY A 287 3.85 16.98 -0.51
C GLY A 287 2.99 17.71 0.51
N HIS A 288 1.79 18.12 0.09
CA HIS A 288 0.81 18.80 0.94
C HIS A 288 0.50 18.00 2.21
N TYR A 289 0.08 16.74 2.09
CA TYR A 289 -0.30 15.94 3.25
C TYR A 289 0.89 15.55 4.14
N LEU A 290 2.08 15.29 3.57
CA LEU A 290 3.29 15.04 4.36
C LEU A 290 3.69 16.25 5.22
N ASN A 291 3.52 17.48 4.70
CA ASN A 291 3.80 18.70 5.45
C ASN A 291 2.75 18.99 6.53
N LEU A 292 1.52 18.52 6.36
CA LEU A 292 0.48 18.54 7.39
C LEU A 292 0.63 17.44 8.45
N ASP A 293 1.68 16.61 8.38
CA ASP A 293 1.92 15.47 9.28
C ASP A 293 0.87 14.35 9.13
N VAL A 294 0.13 14.33 8.02
CA VAL A 294 -0.78 13.24 7.65
C VAL A 294 0.05 12.10 7.04
N PRO A 295 -0.08 10.85 7.52
CA PRO A 295 0.59 9.71 6.91
C PRO A 295 0.13 9.50 5.46
N VAL A 296 1.08 9.18 4.60
CA VAL A 296 0.83 8.97 3.17
C VAL A 296 1.22 7.56 2.77
N ILE A 297 0.42 6.92 1.93
CA ILE A 297 0.73 5.61 1.34
C ILE A 297 0.87 5.77 -0.17
N VAL A 298 2.01 5.36 -0.73
CA VAL A 298 2.29 5.38 -2.17
C VAL A 298 2.30 3.96 -2.72
N LEU A 299 1.37 3.67 -3.63
CA LEU A 299 1.19 2.37 -4.30
C LEU A 299 1.51 2.51 -5.80
N LEU A 300 2.79 2.45 -6.15
CA LEU A 300 3.24 2.60 -7.54
C LEU A 300 4.28 1.53 -7.92
N ASN A 301 5.36 1.39 -7.18
CA ASN A 301 6.40 0.41 -7.46
C ASN A 301 6.04 -0.95 -6.83
N VAL A 302 5.22 -1.71 -7.53
CA VAL A 302 4.72 -3.02 -7.09
C VAL A 302 5.86 -4.00 -6.78
N ARG A 303 6.96 -3.97 -7.56
CA ARG A 303 8.12 -4.85 -7.34
C ARG A 303 8.77 -4.59 -5.96
N THR A 304 9.00 -3.34 -5.63
CA THR A 304 9.57 -2.96 -4.34
C THR A 304 8.63 -3.33 -3.19
N LEU A 305 7.34 -3.03 -3.32
CA LEU A 305 6.33 -3.39 -2.31
C LEU A 305 6.29 -4.91 -2.08
N CYS A 306 6.27 -5.71 -3.14
CA CYS A 306 6.31 -7.17 -3.01
C CYS A 306 7.57 -7.67 -2.30
N ALA A 307 8.74 -7.13 -2.66
CA ALA A 307 10.02 -7.52 -2.03
C ALA A 307 10.07 -7.18 -0.53
N GLU A 308 9.59 -6.00 -0.13
CA GLU A 308 9.59 -5.55 1.26
C GLU A 308 8.59 -6.31 2.13
N TYR A 309 7.45 -6.68 1.55
CA TYR A 309 6.35 -7.27 2.31
C TYR A 309 6.23 -8.80 2.17
N GLY A 310 7.11 -9.43 1.38
CA GLY A 310 7.19 -10.89 1.26
C GLY A 310 6.12 -11.50 0.37
N LEU A 311 5.73 -10.78 -0.69
CA LEU A 311 4.94 -11.32 -1.80
C LEU A 311 5.82 -11.63 -3.01
N PRO A 312 5.51 -12.68 -3.79
CA PRO A 312 6.21 -12.95 -5.03
C PRO A 312 5.87 -11.88 -6.08
N PHE A 313 6.87 -11.46 -6.86
CA PHE A 313 6.68 -10.61 -8.03
C PHE A 313 6.52 -11.48 -9.28
N ASP A 314 5.48 -11.22 -10.06
CA ASP A 314 5.09 -11.93 -11.28
C ASP A 314 5.07 -13.47 -11.13
N PRO A 315 4.36 -14.01 -10.11
CA PRO A 315 4.30 -15.43 -9.90
C PRO A 315 3.48 -16.11 -10.99
N ILE A 316 3.82 -17.35 -11.34
CA ILE A 316 3.05 -18.18 -12.27
C ILE A 316 1.88 -18.93 -11.61
N ALA A 317 1.86 -18.96 -10.28
CA ALA A 317 0.79 -19.55 -9.47
C ALA A 317 0.63 -18.79 -8.16
N LEU A 318 -0.61 -18.73 -7.67
CA LEU A 318 -0.92 -18.06 -6.39
C LEU A 318 -0.88 -19.08 -5.24
N ALA A 319 -0.18 -18.74 -4.16
CA ALA A 319 -0.27 -19.48 -2.91
C ALA A 319 -1.68 -19.39 -2.31
N PRO A 320 -2.12 -20.35 -1.49
CA PRO A 320 -3.33 -20.21 -0.70
C PRO A 320 -3.30 -18.95 0.17
N ILE A 321 -4.48 -18.36 0.40
CA ILE A 321 -4.61 -17.17 1.27
C ILE A 321 -4.07 -17.50 2.66
N GLY A 322 -3.21 -16.64 3.17
CA GLY A 322 -2.62 -16.79 4.51
C GLY A 322 -1.29 -17.55 4.54
N GLU A 323 -0.77 -18.03 3.42
CA GLU A 323 0.49 -18.80 3.39
C GLU A 323 1.72 -17.97 3.01
N ASN A 324 1.55 -16.83 2.31
CA ASN A 324 2.66 -15.95 1.98
C ASN A 324 3.35 -15.37 3.23
N ALA A 325 4.63 -15.04 3.12
CA ALA A 325 5.44 -14.45 4.20
C ALA A 325 4.84 -13.13 4.74
N LEU A 326 4.05 -12.42 3.92
CA LEU A 326 3.29 -11.22 4.28
C LEU A 326 2.48 -11.39 5.58
N TYR A 327 1.86 -12.56 5.80
CA TYR A 327 0.97 -12.83 6.93
C TYR A 327 1.71 -13.14 8.24
N TYR A 328 3.03 -13.24 8.17
CA TYR A 328 3.84 -13.66 9.32
C TYR A 328 4.86 -12.58 9.69
N LYS A 329 5.32 -12.65 10.92
CA LYS A 329 6.45 -11.86 11.40
C LYS A 329 7.52 -12.79 11.99
N LYS A 330 8.78 -12.46 11.79
CA LYS A 330 9.88 -13.15 12.45
C LYS A 330 9.89 -12.74 13.93
N THR A 331 9.71 -13.71 14.82
CA THR A 331 9.69 -13.51 16.28
C THR A 331 10.87 -14.23 16.90
N CYS A 332 11.65 -13.50 17.70
CA CYS A 332 12.76 -14.06 18.47
C CYS A 332 12.27 -14.45 19.86
N PRO A 333 12.52 -15.68 20.35
CA PRO A 333 12.12 -16.09 21.68
C PRO A 333 12.81 -15.24 22.75
N LYS A 334 12.06 -14.66 23.69
CA LYS A 334 12.58 -13.73 24.70
C LYS A 334 13.33 -14.47 25.84
N VAL A 335 13.06 -15.75 26.04
CA VAL A 335 13.58 -16.54 27.17
C VAL A 335 15.12 -16.55 27.24
N PRO A 336 15.88 -16.79 26.16
CA PRO A 336 17.35 -16.78 26.24
C PRO A 336 17.92 -15.42 26.71
N VAL A 337 17.33 -14.32 26.22
CA VAL A 337 17.76 -12.96 26.60
C VAL A 337 17.43 -12.67 28.06
N LEU A 338 16.24 -13.05 28.54
CA LEU A 338 15.83 -12.86 29.92
C LEU A 338 16.70 -13.67 30.91
N LEU A 339 17.05 -14.91 30.54
CA LEU A 339 17.98 -15.74 31.31
C LEU A 339 19.36 -15.11 31.38
N ALA A 340 19.90 -14.64 30.25
CA ALA A 340 21.19 -13.97 30.19
C ALA A 340 21.21 -12.68 31.06
N LEU A 341 20.12 -11.89 31.02
CA LEU A 341 19.94 -10.71 31.88
C LEU A 341 19.91 -11.09 33.35
N GLY A 342 19.14 -12.10 33.73
CA GLY A 342 19.06 -12.58 35.13
C GLY A 342 20.40 -13.09 35.67
N LEU A 343 21.11 -13.90 34.87
CA LEU A 343 22.44 -14.40 35.26
C LEU A 343 23.46 -13.26 35.36
N GLY A 344 23.46 -12.33 34.39
CA GLY A 344 24.38 -11.16 34.43
C GLY A 344 24.12 -10.26 35.63
N ALA A 345 22.85 -9.95 35.91
CA ALA A 345 22.48 -9.16 37.11
C ALA A 345 22.85 -9.88 38.41
N GLY A 346 22.58 -11.21 38.49
CA GLY A 346 23.00 -12.02 39.65
C GLY A 346 24.50 -12.00 39.89
N MET A 347 25.29 -12.16 38.80
CA MET A 347 26.76 -12.10 38.88
C MET A 347 27.28 -10.74 39.37
N LEU A 348 26.68 -9.66 38.88
CA LEU A 348 27.05 -8.29 39.31
C LEU A 348 26.67 -8.06 40.80
N LEU A 349 25.51 -8.55 41.24
CA LEU A 349 25.10 -8.44 42.66
C LEU A 349 25.98 -9.28 43.59
N LEU A 350 26.33 -10.50 43.19
CA LEU A 350 27.26 -11.37 43.94
C LEU A 350 28.63 -10.76 44.04
N TYR A 351 29.16 -10.21 42.94
CA TYR A 351 30.43 -9.48 42.92
C TYR A 351 30.39 -8.29 43.90
N ARG A 352 29.34 -7.49 43.88
CA ARG A 352 29.15 -6.36 44.79
C ARG A 352 29.11 -6.81 46.26
N ARG A 353 28.34 -7.86 46.60
CA ARG A 353 28.23 -8.41 47.96
C ARG A 353 29.58 -8.97 48.47
N TRP A 354 30.25 -9.77 47.66
CA TRP A 354 31.58 -10.29 47.97
C TRP A 354 32.60 -9.20 48.24
N PHE A 355 32.53 -8.14 47.48
CA PHE A 355 33.42 -7.01 47.62
C PHE A 355 33.18 -6.23 48.93
N VAL A 356 31.94 -5.97 49.29
CA VAL A 356 31.55 -5.30 50.57
C VAL A 356 31.92 -6.17 51.76
N TRP A 357 31.71 -7.47 51.67
CA TRP A 357 32.09 -8.41 52.74
C TRP A 357 33.63 -8.44 52.97
N LYS A 358 34.41 -8.47 51.90
CA LYS A 358 35.87 -8.49 52.01
C LYS A 358 36.44 -7.17 52.55
N GLY A 359 35.81 -6.03 52.31
CA GLY A 359 36.19 -4.75 52.89
C GLY A 359 35.94 -4.67 54.38
N ARG A 360 34.86 -5.32 54.91
CA ARG A 360 34.56 -5.37 56.34
C ARG A 360 35.49 -6.27 57.18
N ASN A 361 36.12 -7.24 56.56
CA ASN A 361 37.01 -8.18 57.26
C ASN A 361 38.50 -7.79 57.17
N GLN A 362 38.81 -6.59 56.68
CA GLN A 362 40.15 -6.03 56.59
C GLN A 362 40.34 -4.78 57.49
N GLU A 363 39.25 -4.38 58.19
CA GLU A 363 39.26 -3.48 59.31
C GLU A 363 39.24 -4.29 60.64
#